data_0b2744072ebaa48aab4ecae4d7679ec6
#
_entry.id   0b2744072ebaa48aab4ecae4d7679ec6
#
_cell.length_a   1.000
_cell.length_b   1.000
_cell.length_c   1.000
_cell.angle_alpha   90.00
_cell.angle_beta   90.00
_cell.angle_gamma   90.00
#
_symmetry.space_group_name_H-M   'P 1'
#
loop_
_entity.id
_entity.type
_entity.pdbx_description
1 polymer ?
#
loop_
_entity_poly.entity_id
_entity_poly.type
_entity_poly.pdbx_seq_one_letter_code
_entity_poly.pdbx_strand_id
1 'polypeptide(L)'
;SRGLGDVYKRQGETVLDFGQNMAGYVEMKLTAHAGQKLRLLCGEALDENGNFTQENFQDRNRHKEGGTAQLLELVCKEGENHYKPSFTIMGFRYAKVETDIDLTGAEFTAHAVYSDMAVTGKFACGNGAVNQLVKNSIWSQKGNFCDIPTDCPTRERAGWTGDMGVFIETGLTLMDCYPVVEKWLAECRLNQYPDGRMANIAPPTSRPGYMTPMLCMSAGWGDAAILVPYVLYKRTGDRKILADNYEMMQRWYAFLLGRAQQTTDEQQGGDYAKFTVLNGMDYGEWCEPGITPMQAMMNPRKSVGTAYLAYSGRLLAEVADALGKADDAANYRDTAANAVKAYRAAFTENGVIH
;
A
#
# COMPACT_ATOMS: atom_id res chain seq x y z
N SER A 1 8.38 -14.76 17.19
CA SER A 1 9.66 -14.20 17.65
C SER A 1 10.82 -14.99 17.04
N ARG A 2 11.89 -14.29 16.66
CA ARG A 2 13.17 -14.91 16.31
C ARG A 2 14.22 -14.33 17.24
N GLY A 3 15.01 -15.20 17.91
CA GLY A 3 16.20 -14.82 18.63
C GLY A 3 17.31 -14.34 17.66
N LEU A 4 18.46 -13.95 18.22
CA LEU A 4 19.63 -13.47 17.48
C LEU A 4 19.90 -14.32 16.25
N GLY A 5 19.84 -13.70 15.07
CA GLY A 5 20.56 -14.09 13.89
C GLY A 5 22.05 -13.74 14.03
N ASP A 6 22.79 -13.87 12.97
CA ASP A 6 24.25 -13.59 12.97
C ASP A 6 24.54 -12.13 13.36
N VAL A 7 25.57 -11.94 14.20
CA VAL A 7 26.11 -10.62 14.54
C VAL A 7 27.25 -10.33 13.59
N TYR A 8 27.10 -9.35 12.73
CA TYR A 8 28.16 -8.89 11.83
C TYR A 8 28.94 -7.75 12.48
N LYS A 9 30.25 -7.91 12.58
CA LYS A 9 31.16 -6.82 12.94
C LYS A 9 31.97 -6.44 11.71
N ARG A 10 31.52 -5.45 10.94
CA ARG A 10 32.34 -4.82 9.91
C ARG A 10 32.64 -3.38 10.35
N GLN A 11 33.88 -2.94 10.15
CA GLN A 11 34.37 -1.58 10.46
C GLN A 11 34.03 -1.08 11.90
N GLY A 12 33.98 -1.99 12.89
CA GLY A 12 33.66 -1.63 14.28
C GLY A 12 32.16 -1.45 14.59
N GLU A 13 31.28 -1.64 13.61
CA GLU A 13 29.83 -1.60 13.83
C GLU A 13 29.29 -2.95 14.33
N THR A 14 28.35 -2.91 15.27
CA THR A 14 27.60 -4.11 15.68
C THR A 14 26.26 -4.11 14.97
N VAL A 15 26.05 -5.04 14.04
CA VAL A 15 24.81 -5.19 13.28
C VAL A 15 24.20 -6.56 13.56
N LEU A 16 22.93 -6.58 13.92
CA LEU A 16 22.13 -7.78 14.15
C LEU A 16 21.37 -8.11 12.87
N ASP A 17 21.44 -9.34 12.36
CA ASP A 17 20.59 -9.86 11.27
C ASP A 17 19.53 -10.80 11.86
N PHE A 18 18.26 -10.44 11.76
CA PHE A 18 17.15 -11.29 12.20
C PHE A 18 16.71 -12.31 11.14
N GLY A 19 17.39 -12.34 9.99
CA GLY A 19 17.19 -13.34 8.94
C GLY A 19 15.86 -13.24 8.18
N GLN A 20 15.01 -12.26 8.50
CA GLN A 20 13.73 -12.01 7.84
C GLN A 20 13.38 -10.53 7.87
N ASN A 21 13.04 -9.94 6.71
CA ASN A 21 12.44 -8.61 6.69
C ASN A 21 11.00 -8.66 7.20
N MET A 22 10.65 -7.80 8.15
CA MET A 22 9.36 -7.82 8.84
C MET A 22 8.95 -6.42 9.30
N ALA A 23 7.66 -6.23 9.58
CA ALA A 23 7.20 -5.12 10.40
C ALA A 23 7.10 -5.58 11.86
N GLY A 24 7.57 -4.76 12.79
CA GLY A 24 7.57 -5.13 14.20
C GLY A 24 8.48 -4.27 15.07
N TYR A 25 9.01 -4.87 16.11
CA TYR A 25 9.92 -4.20 17.05
C TYR A 25 10.96 -5.18 17.59
N VAL A 26 12.01 -4.64 18.20
CA VAL A 26 13.04 -5.41 18.89
C VAL A 26 12.86 -5.26 20.40
N GLU A 27 12.70 -6.38 21.08
CA GLU A 27 12.76 -6.50 22.54
C GLU A 27 14.20 -6.70 22.97
N MET A 28 14.64 -6.02 24.02
CA MET A 28 16.03 -6.00 24.48
C MET A 28 16.10 -6.35 25.96
N LYS A 29 17.03 -7.26 26.31
CA LYS A 29 17.40 -7.56 27.70
C LYS A 29 18.92 -7.47 27.80
N LEU A 30 19.41 -6.68 28.75
CA LEU A 30 20.86 -6.45 28.94
C LEU A 30 21.16 -5.96 30.38
N THR A 31 22.39 -6.09 30.79
CA THR A 31 22.91 -5.51 32.03
C THR A 31 23.70 -4.24 31.70
N ALA A 32 23.45 -3.17 32.45
CA ALA A 32 24.09 -1.88 32.22
C ALA A 32 24.28 -1.10 33.52
N HIS A 33 25.05 -0.02 33.48
CA HIS A 33 25.10 0.96 34.55
C HIS A 33 24.07 2.10 34.33
N ALA A 34 23.66 2.70 35.44
CA ALA A 34 22.69 3.79 35.37
C ALA A 34 23.19 4.95 34.48
N GLY A 35 22.36 5.39 33.56
CA GLY A 35 22.65 6.48 32.61
C GLY A 35 23.36 6.06 31.34
N GLN A 36 23.85 4.83 31.22
CA GLN A 36 24.38 4.34 29.94
C GLN A 36 23.26 4.31 28.87
N LYS A 37 23.65 4.54 27.64
CA LYS A 37 22.70 4.63 26.52
C LYS A 37 22.93 3.53 25.50
N LEU A 38 21.83 3.01 24.99
CA LEU A 38 21.81 2.14 23.83
C LEU A 38 20.91 2.75 22.75
N ARG A 39 21.45 2.89 21.55
CA ARG A 39 20.69 3.27 20.36
C ARG A 39 20.59 2.08 19.42
N LEU A 40 19.40 1.78 18.96
CA LEU A 40 19.11 0.71 18.02
C LEU A 40 18.48 1.30 16.77
N LEU A 41 19.21 1.27 15.66
CA LEU A 41 18.72 1.73 14.36
C LEU A 41 18.24 0.52 13.55
N CYS A 42 16.97 0.52 13.14
CA CYS A 42 16.38 -0.57 12.35
C CYS A 42 16.39 -0.26 10.85
N GLY A 43 16.78 -1.24 10.02
CA GLY A 43 16.88 -1.11 8.57
C GLY A 43 16.55 -2.41 7.83
N GLU A 44 16.19 -2.29 6.56
CA GLU A 44 15.73 -3.42 5.74
C GLU A 44 16.86 -4.09 4.97
N ALA A 45 17.89 -3.35 4.64
CA ALA A 45 18.96 -3.78 3.75
C ALA A 45 20.34 -3.37 4.27
N LEU A 46 21.38 -3.98 3.71
CA LEU A 46 22.76 -3.53 3.76
C LEU A 46 23.09 -2.83 2.43
N ASP A 47 24.10 -1.96 2.44
CA ASP A 47 24.62 -1.35 1.22
C ASP A 47 25.40 -2.39 0.36
N GLU A 48 25.90 -1.99 -0.78
CA GLU A 48 26.69 -2.82 -1.70
C GLU A 48 27.98 -3.37 -1.08
N ASN A 49 28.50 -2.73 -0.02
CA ASN A 49 29.66 -3.15 0.71
C ASN A 49 29.32 -4.01 1.93
N GLY A 50 28.03 -4.23 2.19
CA GLY A 50 27.51 -5.00 3.33
C GLY A 50 27.48 -4.21 4.63
N ASN A 51 27.52 -2.89 4.61
CA ASN A 51 27.34 -2.04 5.79
C ASN A 51 25.86 -1.75 6.02
N PHE A 52 25.50 -1.47 7.28
CA PHE A 52 24.14 -1.06 7.61
C PHE A 52 23.76 0.27 6.94
N THR A 53 22.58 0.33 6.34
CA THR A 53 22.06 1.55 5.73
C THR A 53 20.56 1.73 6.00
N GLN A 54 20.13 2.98 6.03
CA GLN A 54 18.73 3.39 6.05
C GLN A 54 18.38 4.27 4.86
N GLU A 55 19.31 4.45 3.91
CA GLU A 55 19.13 5.36 2.77
C GLU A 55 17.98 4.95 1.84
N ASN A 56 17.66 3.64 1.78
CA ASN A 56 16.60 3.11 0.92
C ASN A 56 15.19 3.58 1.29
N PHE A 57 14.97 4.06 2.52
CA PHE A 57 13.66 4.52 2.97
C PHE A 57 13.66 5.90 3.63
N GLN A 58 14.83 6.57 3.71
CA GLN A 58 14.91 7.90 4.28
C GLN A 58 14.75 8.98 3.22
N ASP A 59 13.85 9.92 3.49
CA ASP A 59 13.82 11.17 2.75
C ASP A 59 15.06 11.99 3.12
N ARG A 60 15.93 12.24 2.14
CA ARG A 60 17.16 13.04 2.33
C ARG A 60 16.89 14.44 2.90
N ASN A 61 15.72 15.01 2.66
CA ASN A 61 15.34 16.31 3.20
C ASN A 61 14.98 16.21 4.68
N ARG A 62 14.38 15.12 5.13
CA ARG A 62 14.07 14.88 6.55
C ARG A 62 15.31 14.61 7.39
N HIS A 63 16.35 14.06 6.82
CA HIS A 63 17.64 13.92 7.49
C HIS A 63 18.22 15.27 7.90
N LYS A 64 18.09 16.29 7.05
CA LYS A 64 18.56 17.67 7.35
C LYS A 64 17.72 18.36 8.43
N GLU A 65 16.47 17.95 8.60
CA GLU A 65 15.55 18.49 9.59
C GLU A 65 15.51 17.69 10.91
N GLY A 66 16.43 16.73 11.10
CA GLY A 66 16.47 15.88 12.31
C GLY A 66 15.34 14.85 12.37
N GLY A 67 14.75 14.50 11.22
CA GLY A 67 13.73 13.46 11.12
C GLY A 67 14.25 12.11 11.59
N THR A 68 13.54 11.46 12.49
CA THR A 68 13.94 10.19 13.08
C THR A 68 13.85 9.06 12.07
N ALA A 69 15.01 8.57 11.70
CA ALA A 69 15.14 7.21 11.21
C ALA A 69 14.52 6.24 12.23
N GLN A 70 14.09 5.05 11.80
CA GLN A 70 13.62 3.99 12.69
C GLN A 70 14.64 3.72 13.81
N LEU A 71 14.56 4.50 14.88
CA LEU A 71 15.50 4.56 16.00
C LEU A 71 14.76 4.31 17.30
N LEU A 72 15.31 3.40 18.11
CA LEU A 72 14.99 3.25 19.53
C LEU A 72 16.19 3.76 20.36
N GLU A 73 15.91 4.54 21.36
CA GLU A 73 16.92 5.06 22.29
C GLU A 73 16.53 4.68 23.71
N LEU A 74 17.39 3.94 24.39
CA LEU A 74 17.20 3.47 25.76
C LEU A 74 18.25 4.13 26.65
N VAL A 75 17.80 4.73 27.75
CA VAL A 75 18.65 5.16 28.85
C VAL A 75 18.50 4.12 29.96
N CYS A 76 19.60 3.43 30.29
CA CYS A 76 19.57 2.28 31.17
C CYS A 76 19.55 2.69 32.66
N LYS A 77 18.93 1.86 33.48
CA LYS A 77 19.09 1.86 34.94
C LYS A 77 20.25 0.95 35.34
N GLU A 78 20.68 1.03 36.62
CA GLU A 78 21.67 0.11 37.15
C GLU A 78 21.16 -1.33 37.17
N GLY A 79 22.01 -2.28 36.71
CA GLY A 79 21.72 -3.71 36.68
C GLY A 79 20.92 -4.16 35.46
N GLU A 80 20.02 -5.10 35.64
CA GLU A 80 19.23 -5.69 34.54
C GLU A 80 18.21 -4.69 33.97
N ASN A 81 18.23 -4.55 32.64
CA ASN A 81 17.31 -3.79 31.85
C ASN A 81 16.52 -4.71 30.92
N HIS A 82 15.22 -4.57 30.92
CA HIS A 82 14.32 -5.23 29.97
C HIS A 82 13.43 -4.16 29.33
N TYR A 83 13.58 -3.99 28.02
CA TYR A 83 12.83 -3.00 27.27
C TYR A 83 12.07 -3.64 26.10
N LYS A 84 10.79 -3.41 26.07
CA LYS A 84 9.88 -3.78 24.98
C LYS A 84 9.18 -2.50 24.50
N PRO A 85 9.41 -2.05 23.26
CA PRO A 85 8.75 -0.87 22.72
C PRO A 85 7.23 -1.01 22.72
N SER A 86 6.54 0.11 22.99
CA SER A 86 5.08 0.21 22.92
C SER A 86 4.68 1.25 21.89
N PHE A 87 3.56 1.02 21.20
CA PHE A 87 2.97 1.93 20.22
C PHE A 87 3.90 2.32 19.05
N THR A 88 4.87 1.46 18.72
CA THR A 88 5.73 1.67 17.56
C THR A 88 5.94 0.38 16.79
N ILE A 89 5.96 0.48 15.47
CA ILE A 89 6.27 -0.59 14.52
C ILE A 89 7.29 -0.06 13.54
N MET A 90 8.30 -0.85 13.23
CA MET A 90 9.37 -0.53 12.30
C MET A 90 9.46 -1.62 11.25
N GLY A 91 9.82 -1.27 10.00
CA GLY A 91 10.17 -2.24 8.97
C GLY A 91 11.66 -2.53 9.04
N PHE A 92 12.06 -3.77 9.24
CA PHE A 92 13.48 -4.11 9.37
C PHE A 92 13.77 -5.60 9.18
N ARG A 93 14.98 -5.88 8.77
CA ARG A 93 15.66 -7.17 8.90
C ARG A 93 16.90 -7.02 9.78
N TYR A 94 17.56 -5.87 9.68
CA TYR A 94 18.80 -5.57 10.37
C TYR A 94 18.60 -4.53 11.44
N ALA A 95 19.42 -4.60 12.50
CA ALA A 95 19.49 -3.53 13.49
C ALA A 95 20.94 -3.22 13.84
N LYS A 96 21.34 -1.95 13.69
CA LYS A 96 22.64 -1.45 14.14
C LYS A 96 22.53 -1.03 15.59
N VAL A 97 23.43 -1.54 16.42
CA VAL A 97 23.54 -1.18 17.85
C VAL A 97 24.68 -0.19 18.03
N GLU A 98 24.38 0.95 18.63
CA GLU A 98 25.34 1.97 19.04
C GLU A 98 25.28 2.11 20.55
N THR A 99 26.36 1.73 21.25
CA THR A 99 26.43 1.77 22.72
C THR A 99 27.87 1.60 23.21
N ASP A 100 28.14 2.05 24.43
CA ASP A 100 29.33 1.77 25.23
C ASP A 100 29.12 0.62 26.24
N ILE A 101 27.93 0.02 26.28
CA ILE A 101 27.59 -1.10 27.16
C ILE A 101 28.26 -2.37 26.63
N ASP A 102 28.82 -3.17 27.55
CA ASP A 102 29.22 -4.54 27.21
C ASP A 102 27.98 -5.39 26.92
N LEU A 103 27.86 -5.82 25.69
CA LEU A 103 26.72 -6.63 25.20
C LEU A 103 26.88 -8.13 25.51
N THR A 104 27.88 -8.54 26.29
CA THR A 104 28.03 -9.94 26.70
C THR A 104 26.79 -10.40 27.47
N GLY A 105 26.11 -11.44 26.95
CA GLY A 105 24.88 -11.95 27.53
C GLY A 105 23.63 -11.12 27.22
N ALA A 106 23.73 -10.06 26.42
CA ALA A 106 22.56 -9.32 25.98
C ALA A 106 21.68 -10.16 25.03
N GLU A 107 20.36 -10.03 25.16
CA GLU A 107 19.36 -10.67 24.31
C GLU A 107 18.63 -9.63 23.49
N PHE A 108 18.56 -9.86 22.17
CA PHE A 108 17.75 -9.06 21.25
C PHE A 108 16.78 -9.99 20.52
N THR A 109 15.48 -9.72 20.66
CA THR A 109 14.43 -10.55 20.04
C THR A 109 13.55 -9.71 19.13
N ALA A 110 13.54 -10.02 17.84
CA ALA A 110 12.62 -9.38 16.90
C ALA A 110 11.23 -10.01 17.00
N HIS A 111 10.23 -9.17 17.14
CA HIS A 111 8.82 -9.54 17.15
C HIS A 111 8.14 -8.98 15.90
N ALA A 112 7.66 -9.87 15.03
CA ALA A 112 6.81 -9.47 13.91
C ALA A 112 5.42 -9.12 14.42
N VAL A 113 4.87 -7.98 13.96
CA VAL A 113 3.54 -7.49 14.32
C VAL A 113 2.71 -7.33 13.05
N TYR A 114 1.55 -7.95 13.03
CA TYR A 114 0.60 -7.89 11.92
C TYR A 114 -0.81 -8.27 12.41
N SER A 115 -1.83 -7.89 11.64
CA SER A 115 -3.21 -8.31 11.90
C SER A 115 -3.31 -9.84 11.87
N ASP A 116 -4.13 -10.41 12.75
CA ASP A 116 -4.33 -11.87 12.81
C ASP A 116 -5.05 -12.33 11.53
N MET A 117 -4.29 -12.94 10.64
CA MET A 117 -4.74 -13.45 9.35
C MET A 117 -4.22 -14.88 9.17
N ALA A 118 -5.12 -15.83 9.06
CA ALA A 118 -4.73 -17.22 8.78
C ALA A 118 -4.10 -17.35 7.39
N VAL A 119 -2.97 -18.07 7.31
CA VAL A 119 -2.40 -18.44 6.00
C VAL A 119 -3.26 -19.54 5.38
N THR A 120 -3.99 -19.21 4.33
CA THR A 120 -4.91 -20.13 3.64
C THR A 120 -4.33 -20.67 2.34
N GLY A 121 -3.46 -19.89 1.68
CA GLY A 121 -2.77 -20.30 0.46
C GLY A 121 -1.60 -21.23 0.75
N LYS A 122 -1.62 -22.41 0.12
CA LYS A 122 -0.49 -23.37 0.17
C LYS A 122 0.02 -23.61 -1.24
N PHE A 123 1.29 -23.37 -1.44
CA PHE A 123 1.94 -23.54 -2.74
C PHE A 123 3.30 -24.19 -2.58
N ALA A 124 3.58 -25.17 -3.44
CA ALA A 124 4.89 -25.76 -3.60
C ALA A 124 5.07 -26.27 -5.03
N CYS A 125 6.23 -26.05 -5.61
CA CYS A 125 6.60 -26.59 -6.93
C CYS A 125 8.08 -26.98 -6.97
N GLY A 126 8.54 -27.59 -8.07
CA GLY A 126 9.93 -27.97 -8.25
C GLY A 126 10.92 -26.80 -8.40
N ASN A 127 10.45 -25.57 -8.60
CA ASN A 127 11.29 -24.39 -8.73
C ASN A 127 11.45 -23.67 -7.39
N GLY A 128 12.66 -23.69 -6.83
CA GLY A 128 12.96 -23.07 -5.54
C GLY A 128 12.77 -21.55 -5.53
N ALA A 129 13.04 -20.84 -6.61
CA ALA A 129 12.85 -19.40 -6.71
C ALA A 129 11.37 -19.02 -6.66
N VAL A 130 10.49 -19.79 -7.33
CA VAL A 130 9.05 -19.56 -7.26
C VAL A 130 8.50 -19.84 -5.86
N ASN A 131 8.97 -20.90 -5.19
CA ASN A 131 8.60 -21.16 -3.79
C ASN A 131 9.05 -20.03 -2.86
N GLN A 132 10.23 -19.46 -3.10
CA GLN A 132 10.72 -18.32 -2.32
C GLN A 132 9.89 -17.05 -2.61
N LEU A 133 9.50 -16.80 -3.85
CA LEU A 133 8.61 -15.69 -4.20
C LEU A 133 7.29 -15.73 -3.40
N VAL A 134 6.64 -16.89 -3.34
CA VAL A 134 5.41 -17.05 -2.56
C VAL A 134 5.64 -16.78 -1.06
N LYS A 135 6.76 -17.26 -0.50
CA LYS A 135 7.12 -16.96 0.90
C LYS A 135 7.35 -15.46 1.12
N ASN A 136 8.04 -14.81 0.19
CA ASN A 136 8.28 -13.36 0.26
C ASN A 136 6.97 -12.60 0.19
N SER A 137 6.03 -12.98 -0.68
CA SER A 137 4.71 -12.35 -0.79
C SER A 137 3.90 -12.47 0.50
N ILE A 138 3.92 -13.63 1.17
CA ILE A 138 3.29 -13.81 2.49
C ILE A 138 3.93 -12.88 3.54
N TRP A 139 5.25 -12.77 3.56
CA TRP A 139 5.93 -11.87 4.49
C TRP A 139 5.71 -10.39 4.17
N SER A 140 5.63 -10.03 2.90
CA SER A 140 5.24 -8.67 2.49
C SER A 140 3.82 -8.34 2.93
N GLN A 141 2.86 -9.26 2.76
CA GLN A 141 1.50 -9.06 3.26
C GLN A 141 1.48 -8.88 4.78
N LYS A 142 2.17 -9.74 5.54
CA LYS A 142 2.30 -9.59 7.00
C LYS A 142 2.91 -8.25 7.39
N GLY A 143 3.97 -7.81 6.70
CA GLY A 143 4.65 -6.56 6.99
C GLY A 143 3.82 -5.31 6.68
N ASN A 144 2.79 -5.43 5.83
CA ASN A 144 1.97 -4.31 5.38
C ASN A 144 0.52 -4.36 5.84
N PHE A 145 0.10 -5.39 6.59
CA PHE A 145 -1.24 -5.53 7.13
C PHE A 145 -1.20 -5.49 8.65
N CYS A 146 -1.01 -4.30 9.19
CA CYS A 146 -1.11 -4.04 10.62
C CYS A 146 -2.22 -3.03 10.86
N ASP A 147 -3.40 -3.53 11.20
CA ASP A 147 -4.66 -2.79 11.36
C ASP A 147 -5.29 -2.30 10.05
N ILE A 148 -4.51 -1.80 9.12
CA ILE A 148 -4.88 -1.42 7.75
C ILE A 148 -3.85 -1.98 6.76
N PRO A 149 -4.22 -2.15 5.47
CA PRO A 149 -3.24 -2.41 4.42
C PRO A 149 -2.43 -1.13 4.13
N THR A 150 -1.10 -1.22 4.17
CA THR A 150 -0.20 -0.09 3.91
C THR A 150 0.70 -0.38 2.71
N ASP A 151 1.23 0.66 2.09
CA ASP A 151 2.20 0.60 0.99
C ASP A 151 3.55 0.04 1.43
N CYS A 152 4.03 0.44 2.59
CA CYS A 152 5.31 0.01 3.13
C CYS A 152 5.33 0.08 4.66
N PRO A 153 6.16 -0.74 5.35
CA PRO A 153 6.27 -0.71 6.80
C PRO A 153 7.28 0.33 7.31
N THR A 154 7.91 1.11 6.42
CA THR A 154 9.03 1.99 6.74
C THR A 154 8.71 3.47 6.62
N ARG A 155 8.81 4.04 5.42
CA ARG A 155 8.81 5.49 5.20
C ARG A 155 7.42 6.15 5.22
N GLU A 156 6.38 5.46 4.67
CA GLU A 156 5.04 6.05 4.52
C GLU A 156 4.04 5.49 5.52
N ARG A 157 3.88 4.18 5.58
CA ARG A 157 2.93 3.45 6.45
C ARG A 157 1.51 4.00 6.27
N ALA A 158 1.12 4.18 5.03
CA ALA A 158 -0.14 4.80 4.65
C ALA A 158 -1.04 3.81 3.91
N GLY A 159 -2.34 3.88 4.17
CA GLY A 159 -3.32 3.00 3.54
C GLY A 159 -3.65 3.43 2.11
N TRP A 160 -2.69 3.34 1.20
CA TRP A 160 -2.86 3.68 -0.19
C TRP A 160 -3.90 2.78 -0.87
N THR A 161 -4.89 3.43 -1.48
CA THR A 161 -6.02 2.72 -2.09
C THR A 161 -5.62 1.98 -3.36
N GLY A 162 -4.72 2.56 -4.16
CA GLY A 162 -4.19 1.92 -5.36
C GLY A 162 -3.48 0.60 -5.05
N ASP A 163 -2.63 0.61 -4.04
CA ASP A 163 -1.87 -0.56 -3.57
C ASP A 163 -2.83 -1.69 -3.18
N MET A 164 -3.86 -1.37 -2.38
CA MET A 164 -4.86 -2.37 -2.01
C MET A 164 -5.68 -2.85 -3.21
N GLY A 165 -6.01 -1.95 -4.15
CA GLY A 165 -6.74 -2.28 -5.39
C GLY A 165 -6.04 -3.35 -6.22
N VAL A 166 -4.72 -3.27 -6.38
CA VAL A 166 -3.93 -4.27 -7.13
C VAL A 166 -3.59 -5.52 -6.32
N PHE A 167 -3.51 -5.42 -4.99
CA PHE A 167 -3.07 -6.52 -4.14
C PHE A 167 -4.19 -7.44 -3.65
N ILE A 168 -5.46 -7.00 -3.65
CA ILE A 168 -6.57 -7.70 -2.99
C ILE A 168 -6.72 -9.16 -3.41
N GLU A 169 -6.61 -9.48 -4.70
CA GLU A 169 -6.72 -10.86 -5.20
C GLU A 169 -5.58 -11.75 -4.68
N THR A 170 -4.35 -11.22 -4.70
CA THR A 170 -3.19 -11.88 -4.15
C THR A 170 -3.34 -12.08 -2.64
N GLY A 171 -3.77 -11.03 -1.94
CA GLY A 171 -3.96 -11.04 -0.49
C GLY A 171 -4.92 -12.15 -0.04
N LEU A 172 -6.08 -12.23 -0.66
CA LEU A 172 -7.09 -13.29 -0.38
C LEU A 172 -6.64 -14.69 -0.81
N THR A 173 -5.72 -14.78 -1.77
CA THR A 173 -5.17 -16.08 -2.20
C THR A 173 -4.17 -16.61 -1.18
N LEU A 174 -3.41 -15.74 -0.54
CA LEU A 174 -2.36 -16.11 0.40
C LEU A 174 -2.86 -16.26 1.84
N MET A 175 -3.74 -15.36 2.28
CA MET A 175 -4.18 -15.26 3.68
C MET A 175 -5.66 -14.87 3.76
N ASP A 176 -6.31 -15.25 4.85
CA ASP A 176 -7.65 -14.74 5.16
C ASP A 176 -7.55 -13.28 5.67
N CYS A 177 -7.49 -12.36 4.74
CA CYS A 177 -7.43 -10.93 5.03
C CYS A 177 -8.80 -10.23 4.97
N TYR A 178 -9.90 -10.99 4.78
CA TYR A 178 -11.24 -10.43 4.63
C TYR A 178 -11.62 -9.47 5.79
N PRO A 179 -11.49 -9.84 7.09
CA PRO A 179 -11.89 -8.96 8.18
C PRO A 179 -11.11 -7.64 8.25
N VAL A 180 -9.82 -7.70 7.94
CA VAL A 180 -8.95 -6.51 7.92
C VAL A 180 -9.37 -5.57 6.78
N VAL A 181 -9.66 -6.12 5.61
CA VAL A 181 -10.05 -5.34 4.43
C VAL A 181 -11.47 -4.79 4.58
N GLU A 182 -12.42 -5.56 5.16
CA GLU A 182 -13.77 -5.08 5.47
C GLU A 182 -13.72 -3.87 6.41
N LYS A 183 -12.90 -3.95 7.48
CA LYS A 183 -12.67 -2.81 8.38
C LYS A 183 -12.09 -1.61 7.62
N TRP A 184 -11.07 -1.82 6.79
CA TRP A 184 -10.45 -0.76 6.01
C TRP A 184 -11.43 -0.10 5.01
N LEU A 185 -12.35 -0.86 4.42
CA LEU A 185 -13.41 -0.30 3.57
C LEU A 185 -14.34 0.64 4.33
N ALA A 186 -14.54 0.42 5.63
CA ALA A 186 -15.28 1.38 6.46
C ALA A 186 -14.53 2.73 6.56
N GLU A 187 -13.20 2.71 6.71
CA GLU A 187 -12.38 3.92 6.65
C GLU A 187 -12.47 4.61 5.27
N CYS A 188 -12.50 3.85 4.19
CA CYS A 188 -12.69 4.39 2.83
C CYS A 188 -14.02 5.14 2.71
N ARG A 189 -15.14 4.56 3.20
CA ARG A 189 -16.46 5.19 3.19
C ARG A 189 -16.50 6.48 4.01
N LEU A 190 -15.93 6.45 5.21
CA LEU A 190 -15.88 7.61 6.12
C LEU A 190 -15.08 8.78 5.55
N ASN A 191 -14.08 8.49 4.73
CA ASN A 191 -13.15 9.47 4.18
C ASN A 191 -13.44 9.82 2.71
N GLN A 192 -14.54 9.34 2.13
CA GLN A 192 -14.97 9.76 0.80
C GLN A 192 -15.44 11.22 0.82
N TYR A 193 -14.96 12.03 -0.12
CA TYR A 193 -15.32 13.43 -0.23
C TYR A 193 -16.80 13.64 -0.61
N PRO A 194 -17.41 14.79 -0.25
CA PRO A 194 -18.80 15.07 -0.58
C PRO A 194 -19.13 15.02 -2.06
N ASP A 195 -18.19 15.34 -2.94
CA ASP A 195 -18.34 15.29 -4.41
C ASP A 195 -18.12 13.89 -5.01
N GLY A 196 -17.88 12.88 -4.20
CA GLY A 196 -17.68 11.50 -4.61
C GLY A 196 -16.23 11.09 -4.84
N ARG A 197 -15.28 12.03 -4.81
CA ARG A 197 -13.85 11.67 -4.89
C ARG A 197 -13.47 10.70 -3.78
N MET A 198 -12.60 9.76 -4.11
CA MET A 198 -11.95 8.90 -3.12
C MET A 198 -10.67 9.55 -2.64
N ALA A 199 -10.42 9.45 -1.33
CA ALA A 199 -9.09 9.69 -0.81
C ALA A 199 -8.13 8.63 -1.37
N ASN A 200 -6.93 9.04 -1.77
CA ASN A 200 -5.92 8.07 -2.22
C ASN A 200 -5.32 7.27 -1.06
N ILE A 201 -5.51 7.75 0.18
CA ILE A 201 -5.06 7.12 1.42
C ILE A 201 -6.23 7.08 2.40
N ALA A 202 -6.51 5.90 2.97
CA ALA A 202 -7.54 5.72 3.99
C ALA A 202 -7.00 4.85 5.15
N PRO A 203 -7.11 5.29 6.41
CA PRO A 203 -7.54 6.62 6.84
C PRO A 203 -6.57 7.72 6.41
N PRO A 204 -6.99 9.00 6.41
CA PRO A 204 -6.13 10.10 6.04
C PRO A 204 -4.95 10.25 6.99
N THR A 205 -3.82 10.63 6.44
CA THR A 205 -2.62 10.93 7.22
C THR A 205 -2.53 12.42 7.55
N SER A 206 -2.00 12.75 8.73
CA SER A 206 -1.71 14.13 9.12
C SER A 206 -0.47 14.72 8.45
N ARG A 207 0.23 13.95 7.60
CA ARG A 207 1.44 14.43 6.91
C ARG A 207 1.08 15.49 5.87
N PRO A 208 1.67 16.70 5.94
CA PRO A 208 1.49 17.71 4.91
C PRO A 208 1.90 17.16 3.52
N GLY A 209 1.12 17.49 2.50
CA GLY A 209 1.39 17.11 1.10
C GLY A 209 0.73 15.82 0.62
N TYR A 210 0.36 14.88 1.50
CA TYR A 210 -0.29 13.63 1.10
C TYR A 210 -1.81 13.75 0.91
N MET A 211 -2.42 14.80 1.43
CA MET A 211 -3.87 14.96 1.53
C MET A 211 -4.41 16.23 0.87
N THR A 212 -3.75 16.73 -0.16
CA THR A 212 -4.37 17.83 -0.90
C THR A 212 -5.58 17.29 -1.68
N PRO A 213 -6.74 17.95 -1.62
CA PRO A 213 -7.92 17.53 -2.38
C PRO A 213 -7.64 17.33 -3.88
N MET A 214 -6.63 18.02 -4.40
CA MET A 214 -6.19 17.92 -5.79
C MET A 214 -5.58 16.57 -6.14
N LEU A 215 -4.98 15.85 -5.17
CA LEU A 215 -4.38 14.54 -5.37
C LEU A 215 -5.35 13.38 -5.11
N CYS A 216 -6.56 13.66 -4.61
CA CYS A 216 -7.55 12.65 -4.25
C CYS A 216 -8.54 12.36 -5.39
N MET A 217 -8.09 12.24 -6.63
CA MET A 217 -8.95 12.01 -7.79
C MET A 217 -8.39 10.99 -8.79
N SER A 218 -7.30 10.32 -8.44
CA SER A 218 -6.60 9.43 -9.37
C SER A 218 -7.44 8.21 -9.69
N ALA A 219 -7.77 8.03 -10.97
CA ALA A 219 -8.25 6.76 -11.48
C ALA A 219 -7.17 5.68 -11.26
N GLY A 220 -7.60 4.46 -11.00
CA GLY A 220 -6.74 3.37 -10.54
C GLY A 220 -6.63 3.32 -9.01
N TRP A 221 -6.46 4.45 -8.33
CA TRP A 221 -6.47 4.53 -6.86
C TRP A 221 -7.90 4.59 -6.30
N GLY A 222 -8.70 5.54 -6.73
CA GLY A 222 -10.09 5.67 -6.28
C GLY A 222 -10.96 4.47 -6.68
N ASP A 223 -10.60 3.76 -7.74
CA ASP A 223 -11.30 2.57 -8.21
C ASP A 223 -11.26 1.40 -7.24
N ALA A 224 -10.37 1.44 -6.23
CA ALA A 224 -10.41 0.51 -5.10
C ALA A 224 -11.78 0.48 -4.41
N ALA A 225 -12.53 1.60 -4.45
CA ALA A 225 -13.90 1.67 -3.95
C ALA A 225 -14.84 0.64 -4.60
N ILE A 226 -14.57 0.24 -5.84
CA ILE A 226 -15.34 -0.74 -6.61
C ILE A 226 -14.62 -2.08 -6.65
N LEU A 227 -13.32 -2.09 -6.96
CA LEU A 227 -12.54 -3.30 -7.16
C LEU A 227 -12.48 -4.15 -5.89
N VAL A 228 -12.17 -3.52 -4.76
CA VAL A 228 -11.92 -4.27 -3.51
C VAL A 228 -13.17 -5.00 -3.03
N PRO A 229 -14.33 -4.33 -2.82
CA PRO A 229 -15.54 -5.06 -2.42
C PRO A 229 -16.04 -6.05 -3.48
N TYR A 230 -15.84 -5.76 -4.78
CA TYR A 230 -16.16 -6.71 -5.84
C TYR A 230 -15.35 -8.00 -5.71
N VAL A 231 -14.04 -7.91 -5.52
CA VAL A 231 -13.16 -9.09 -5.36
C VAL A 231 -13.50 -9.86 -4.09
N LEU A 232 -13.78 -9.18 -2.98
CA LEU A 232 -14.27 -9.82 -1.75
C LEU A 232 -15.55 -10.63 -2.00
N TYR A 233 -16.52 -10.05 -2.67
CA TYR A 233 -17.76 -10.73 -3.07
C TYR A 233 -17.49 -11.94 -3.98
N LYS A 234 -16.67 -11.78 -5.01
CA LYS A 234 -16.34 -12.88 -5.94
C LYS A 234 -15.69 -14.05 -5.23
N ARG A 235 -14.93 -13.79 -4.18
CA ARG A 235 -14.22 -14.82 -3.41
C ARG A 235 -15.10 -15.53 -2.41
N THR A 236 -16.06 -14.85 -1.81
CA THR A 236 -16.84 -15.32 -0.67
C THR A 236 -18.32 -15.56 -0.97
N GLY A 237 -18.87 -14.90 -2.01
CA GLY A 237 -20.30 -14.85 -2.28
C GLY A 237 -21.07 -13.91 -1.35
N ASP A 238 -20.39 -13.20 -0.45
CA ASP A 238 -21.03 -12.30 0.51
C ASP A 238 -21.56 -11.04 -0.17
N ARG A 239 -22.91 -10.99 -0.35
CA ARG A 239 -23.59 -9.81 -0.91
C ARG A 239 -23.62 -8.61 0.03
N LYS A 240 -23.46 -8.84 1.33
CA LYS A 240 -23.48 -7.75 2.31
C LYS A 240 -22.35 -6.76 2.06
N ILE A 241 -21.14 -7.26 1.74
CA ILE A 241 -20.00 -6.39 1.43
C ILE A 241 -20.29 -5.47 0.23
N LEU A 242 -21.04 -5.94 -0.77
CA LEU A 242 -21.48 -5.11 -1.88
C LEU A 242 -22.49 -4.06 -1.44
N ALA A 243 -23.51 -4.48 -0.68
CA ALA A 243 -24.58 -3.58 -0.20
C ALA A 243 -24.03 -2.46 0.69
N ASP A 244 -23.14 -2.79 1.61
CA ASP A 244 -22.52 -1.83 2.54
C ASP A 244 -21.64 -0.79 1.83
N ASN A 245 -21.09 -1.13 0.67
CA ASN A 245 -20.20 -0.26 -0.09
C ASN A 245 -20.83 0.35 -1.35
N TYR A 246 -22.08 0.02 -1.67
CA TYR A 246 -22.69 0.38 -2.95
C TYR A 246 -22.77 1.88 -3.18
N GLU A 247 -23.16 2.66 -2.18
CA GLU A 247 -23.21 4.12 -2.28
C GLU A 247 -21.82 4.72 -2.55
N MET A 248 -20.78 4.23 -1.87
CA MET A 248 -19.41 4.68 -2.11
C MET A 248 -18.98 4.40 -3.55
N MET A 249 -19.30 3.20 -4.07
CA MET A 249 -19.01 2.82 -5.45
C MET A 249 -19.70 3.74 -6.44
N GLN A 250 -21.01 3.99 -6.27
CA GLN A 250 -21.80 4.84 -7.13
C GLN A 250 -21.27 6.27 -7.17
N ARG A 251 -20.93 6.83 -6.02
CA ARG A 251 -20.41 8.20 -5.90
C ARG A 251 -19.05 8.34 -6.57
N TRP A 252 -18.14 7.37 -6.39
CA TRP A 252 -16.87 7.37 -7.10
C TRP A 252 -17.06 7.29 -8.62
N TYR A 253 -17.90 6.36 -9.09
CA TYR A 253 -18.13 6.19 -10.51
C TYR A 253 -18.77 7.43 -11.16
N ALA A 254 -19.74 8.04 -10.48
CA ALA A 254 -20.36 9.29 -10.92
C ALA A 254 -19.33 10.44 -10.99
N PHE A 255 -18.43 10.54 -10.03
CA PHE A 255 -17.33 11.51 -10.08
C PHE A 255 -16.42 11.29 -11.30
N LEU A 256 -16.01 10.05 -11.56
CA LEU A 256 -15.14 9.71 -12.69
C LEU A 256 -15.86 10.00 -14.04
N LEU A 257 -17.13 9.63 -14.16
CA LEU A 257 -17.97 9.98 -15.32
C LEU A 257 -18.14 11.50 -15.46
N GLY A 258 -18.33 12.22 -14.38
CA GLY A 258 -18.39 13.69 -14.37
C GLY A 258 -17.12 14.35 -14.89
N ARG A 259 -15.94 13.75 -14.63
CA ARG A 259 -14.68 14.17 -15.25
C ARG A 259 -14.72 13.99 -16.78
N ALA A 260 -15.19 12.84 -17.25
CA ALA A 260 -15.29 12.57 -18.69
C ALA A 260 -16.24 13.55 -19.39
N GLN A 261 -17.38 13.88 -18.77
CA GLN A 261 -18.38 14.80 -19.32
C GLN A 261 -17.90 16.23 -19.52
N GLN A 262 -16.73 16.59 -18.97
CA GLN A 262 -16.07 17.88 -19.20
C GLN A 262 -15.26 17.91 -20.51
N THR A 263 -14.99 16.73 -21.11
CA THR A 263 -14.26 16.65 -22.37
C THR A 263 -15.13 17.09 -23.54
N THR A 264 -14.59 17.91 -24.44
CA THR A 264 -15.24 18.37 -25.67
C THR A 264 -14.74 17.60 -26.90
N ASP A 265 -15.52 17.58 -27.97
CA ASP A 265 -15.18 16.90 -29.23
C ASP A 265 -13.88 17.47 -29.84
N GLU A 266 -13.66 18.78 -29.67
CA GLU A 266 -12.44 19.46 -30.13
C GLU A 266 -11.18 18.98 -29.42
N GLN A 267 -11.31 18.45 -28.19
CA GLN A 267 -10.18 17.98 -27.41
C GLN A 267 -9.78 16.57 -27.82
N GLN A 268 -10.70 15.61 -27.77
CA GLN A 268 -10.44 14.21 -28.14
C GLN A 268 -11.70 13.35 -27.96
N GLY A 269 -11.85 12.30 -28.75
CA GLY A 269 -12.90 11.29 -28.54
C GLY A 269 -14.08 11.36 -29.50
N GLY A 270 -14.23 12.45 -30.30
CA GLY A 270 -15.29 12.60 -31.27
C GLY A 270 -16.68 12.37 -30.67
N ASP A 271 -17.50 11.51 -31.27
CA ASP A 271 -18.87 11.17 -30.80
C ASP A 271 -18.89 10.62 -29.37
N TYR A 272 -17.74 10.17 -28.84
CA TYR A 272 -17.60 9.60 -27.50
C TYR A 272 -16.88 10.51 -26.53
N ALA A 273 -16.66 11.79 -26.84
CA ALA A 273 -15.92 12.74 -26.00
C ALA A 273 -16.43 12.73 -24.55
N LYS A 274 -17.75 12.67 -24.34
CA LYS A 274 -18.37 12.64 -23.01
C LYS A 274 -18.09 11.37 -22.17
N PHE A 275 -17.38 10.42 -22.73
CA PHE A 275 -16.90 9.21 -22.05
C PHE A 275 -15.35 9.14 -22.04
N THR A 276 -14.67 10.21 -22.44
CA THR A 276 -13.19 10.30 -22.49
C THR A 276 -12.70 11.16 -21.31
N VAL A 277 -11.96 10.56 -20.40
CA VAL A 277 -11.40 11.26 -19.24
C VAL A 277 -10.04 11.86 -19.60
N LEU A 278 -9.96 13.19 -19.74
CA LEU A 278 -8.71 13.90 -20.10
C LEU A 278 -8.19 14.79 -18.99
N ASN A 279 -8.98 15.11 -17.98
CA ASN A 279 -8.61 15.99 -16.87
C ASN A 279 -8.29 15.19 -15.60
N GLY A 280 -7.65 15.88 -14.65
CA GLY A 280 -7.26 15.31 -13.35
C GLY A 280 -5.84 14.76 -13.36
N MET A 281 -5.44 14.22 -12.22
CA MET A 281 -4.11 13.64 -12.01
C MET A 281 -4.24 12.13 -11.79
N ASP A 282 -4.11 11.37 -12.86
CA ASP A 282 -4.09 9.92 -12.80
C ASP A 282 -2.62 9.45 -12.82
N TYR A 283 -2.19 8.77 -11.77
CA TYR A 283 -0.77 8.41 -11.59
C TYR A 283 -0.28 7.38 -12.63
N GLY A 284 -1.16 6.54 -13.13
CA GLY A 284 -0.80 5.47 -14.07
C GLY A 284 0.15 4.46 -13.44
N GLU A 285 1.21 4.10 -14.14
CA GLU A 285 2.29 3.26 -13.61
C GLU A 285 3.23 4.12 -12.77
N TRP A 286 3.07 4.06 -11.44
CA TRP A 286 3.79 4.93 -10.51
C TRP A 286 5.31 4.76 -10.52
N CYS A 287 5.79 3.54 -10.73
CA CYS A 287 7.21 3.19 -10.73
C CYS A 287 7.69 2.73 -12.11
N GLU A 288 7.19 3.32 -13.18
CA GLU A 288 7.60 2.97 -14.54
C GLU A 288 9.13 3.10 -14.70
N PRO A 289 9.82 2.06 -15.20
CA PRO A 289 11.27 2.08 -15.35
C PRO A 289 11.75 3.27 -16.20
N GLY A 290 12.74 4.00 -15.69
CA GLY A 290 13.32 5.17 -16.36
C GLY A 290 12.56 6.49 -16.16
N ILE A 291 11.45 6.48 -15.43
CA ILE A 291 10.66 7.66 -15.11
C ILE A 291 10.66 7.90 -13.59
N THR A 292 11.00 9.12 -13.18
CA THR A 292 10.90 9.47 -11.76
C THR A 292 9.45 9.72 -11.35
N PRO A 293 9.06 9.53 -10.08
CA PRO A 293 7.72 9.85 -9.59
C PRO A 293 7.27 11.27 -9.93
N MET A 294 8.17 12.24 -9.88
CA MET A 294 7.86 13.63 -10.26
C MET A 294 7.52 13.75 -11.74
N GLN A 295 8.25 13.06 -12.62
CA GLN A 295 7.96 13.05 -14.06
C GLN A 295 6.61 12.36 -14.35
N ALA A 296 6.27 11.27 -13.64
CA ALA A 296 4.98 10.62 -13.76
C ALA A 296 3.83 11.56 -13.34
N MET A 297 4.00 12.32 -12.25
CA MET A 297 3.02 13.33 -11.81
C MET A 297 2.86 14.49 -12.80
N MET A 298 3.94 14.97 -13.39
CA MET A 298 3.91 16.11 -14.32
C MET A 298 3.35 15.73 -15.70
N ASN A 299 3.40 14.45 -16.07
CA ASN A 299 2.89 13.93 -17.33
C ASN A 299 1.95 12.73 -17.09
N PRO A 300 0.78 12.97 -16.50
CA PRO A 300 -0.17 11.88 -16.20
C PRO A 300 -0.62 11.22 -17.51
N ARG A 301 -0.70 9.89 -17.51
CA ARG A 301 -1.16 9.13 -18.69
C ARG A 301 -2.66 9.31 -18.88
N LYS A 302 -3.03 10.09 -19.87
CA LYS A 302 -4.42 10.47 -20.15
C LYS A 302 -5.35 9.28 -20.45
N SER A 303 -4.80 8.16 -20.94
CA SER A 303 -5.58 6.94 -21.24
C SER A 303 -6.11 6.22 -19.98
N VAL A 304 -5.45 6.38 -18.83
CA VAL A 304 -5.75 5.66 -17.59
C VAL A 304 -7.18 5.93 -17.11
N GLY A 305 -7.58 7.19 -17.03
CA GLY A 305 -8.92 7.56 -16.55
C GLY A 305 -10.04 6.93 -17.36
N THR A 306 -9.92 6.93 -18.70
CA THR A 306 -10.92 6.32 -19.61
C THR A 306 -10.92 4.80 -19.50
N ALA A 307 -9.76 4.17 -19.37
CA ALA A 307 -9.65 2.73 -19.16
C ALA A 307 -10.36 2.29 -17.88
N TYR A 308 -10.15 3.02 -16.77
CA TYR A 308 -10.83 2.73 -15.50
C TYR A 308 -12.33 3.06 -15.53
N LEU A 309 -12.76 4.10 -16.25
CA LEU A 309 -14.19 4.37 -16.45
C LEU A 309 -14.88 3.15 -17.11
N ALA A 310 -14.24 2.56 -18.13
CA ALA A 310 -14.76 1.36 -18.78
C ALA A 310 -14.72 0.13 -17.86
N TYR A 311 -13.61 -0.10 -17.20
CA TYR A 311 -13.38 -1.27 -16.35
C TYR A 311 -14.28 -1.27 -15.11
N SER A 312 -14.26 -0.19 -14.36
CA SER A 312 -15.03 -0.03 -13.13
C SER A 312 -16.54 -0.01 -13.42
N GLY A 313 -16.95 0.57 -14.55
CA GLY A 313 -18.36 0.54 -14.96
C GLY A 313 -18.86 -0.88 -15.24
N ARG A 314 -18.04 -1.73 -15.86
CA ARG A 314 -18.38 -3.14 -16.06
C ARG A 314 -18.53 -3.88 -14.73
N LEU A 315 -17.58 -3.66 -13.79
CA LEU A 315 -17.65 -4.29 -12.46
C LEU A 315 -18.85 -3.82 -11.67
N LEU A 316 -19.14 -2.51 -11.72
CA LEU A 316 -20.27 -1.93 -11.00
C LEU A 316 -21.61 -2.42 -11.57
N ALA A 317 -21.70 -2.70 -12.87
CA ALA A 317 -22.86 -3.35 -13.45
C ALA A 317 -23.07 -4.77 -12.89
N GLU A 318 -22.01 -5.57 -12.76
CA GLU A 318 -22.08 -6.90 -12.13
C GLU A 318 -22.49 -6.81 -10.65
N VAL A 319 -21.99 -5.80 -9.93
CA VAL A 319 -22.39 -5.50 -8.54
C VAL A 319 -23.88 -5.18 -8.46
N ALA A 320 -24.37 -4.30 -9.34
CA ALA A 320 -25.77 -3.92 -9.39
C ALA A 320 -26.69 -5.13 -9.70
N ASP A 321 -26.28 -6.01 -10.62
CA ASP A 321 -26.99 -7.27 -10.87
C ASP A 321 -27.05 -8.16 -9.62
N ALA A 322 -25.91 -8.33 -8.95
CA ALA A 322 -25.84 -9.14 -7.73
C ALA A 322 -26.76 -8.61 -6.61
N LEU A 323 -26.97 -7.29 -6.60
CA LEU A 323 -27.87 -6.60 -5.65
C LEU A 323 -29.33 -6.50 -6.15
N GLY A 324 -29.65 -7.00 -7.35
CA GLY A 324 -30.99 -6.95 -7.94
C GLY A 324 -31.39 -5.57 -8.46
N LYS A 325 -30.44 -4.70 -8.78
CA LYS A 325 -30.64 -3.31 -9.25
C LYS A 325 -30.51 -3.25 -10.78
N ALA A 326 -31.53 -3.78 -11.48
CA ALA A 326 -31.49 -3.99 -12.93
C ALA A 326 -31.28 -2.72 -13.75
N ASP A 327 -31.93 -1.61 -13.37
CA ASP A 327 -31.83 -0.34 -14.08
C ASP A 327 -30.41 0.27 -13.92
N ASP A 328 -29.84 0.23 -12.71
CA ASP A 328 -28.50 0.66 -12.45
C ASP A 328 -27.50 -0.19 -13.27
N ALA A 329 -27.67 -1.51 -13.29
CA ALA A 329 -26.83 -2.42 -14.03
C ALA A 329 -26.84 -2.14 -15.55
N ALA A 330 -28.01 -1.87 -16.13
CA ALA A 330 -28.14 -1.52 -17.55
C ALA A 330 -27.42 -0.20 -17.86
N ASN A 331 -27.60 0.82 -17.02
CA ASN A 331 -26.95 2.12 -17.17
C ASN A 331 -25.42 2.03 -17.09
N TYR A 332 -24.88 1.28 -16.12
CA TYR A 332 -23.44 1.09 -15.99
C TYR A 332 -22.83 0.29 -17.17
N ARG A 333 -23.54 -0.72 -17.70
CA ARG A 333 -23.11 -1.45 -18.92
C ARG A 333 -23.04 -0.51 -20.11
N ASP A 334 -24.05 0.30 -20.35
CA ASP A 334 -24.05 1.24 -21.46
C ASP A 334 -22.94 2.26 -21.34
N THR A 335 -22.76 2.86 -20.16
CA THR A 335 -21.68 3.80 -19.88
C THR A 335 -20.30 3.15 -20.11
N ALA A 336 -20.08 1.94 -19.60
CA ALA A 336 -18.84 1.20 -19.80
C ALA A 336 -18.59 0.88 -21.28
N ALA A 337 -19.60 0.48 -22.02
CA ALA A 337 -19.50 0.19 -23.46
C ALA A 337 -19.12 1.44 -24.26
N ASN A 338 -19.69 2.58 -23.91
CA ASN A 338 -19.34 3.86 -24.55
C ASN A 338 -17.93 4.32 -24.16
N ALA A 339 -17.49 4.10 -22.91
CA ALA A 339 -16.11 4.36 -22.48
C ALA A 339 -15.08 3.49 -23.23
N VAL A 340 -15.42 2.23 -23.56
CA VAL A 340 -14.58 1.37 -24.44
C VAL A 340 -14.44 1.98 -25.84
N LYS A 341 -15.56 2.48 -26.41
CA LYS A 341 -15.52 3.16 -27.73
C LYS A 341 -14.69 4.44 -27.66
N ALA A 342 -14.88 5.22 -26.60
CA ALA A 342 -14.10 6.43 -26.34
C ALA A 342 -12.59 6.11 -26.25
N TYR A 343 -12.23 5.08 -25.50
CA TYR A 343 -10.83 4.66 -25.38
C TYR A 343 -10.22 4.31 -26.73
N ARG A 344 -10.95 3.51 -27.53
CA ARG A 344 -10.49 3.12 -28.88
C ARG A 344 -10.33 4.34 -29.80
N ALA A 345 -11.28 5.25 -29.77
CA ALA A 345 -11.22 6.44 -30.62
C ALA A 345 -10.10 7.40 -30.22
N ALA A 346 -9.84 7.55 -28.91
CA ALA A 346 -8.93 8.55 -28.39
C ALA A 346 -7.48 8.06 -28.23
N PHE A 347 -7.25 6.76 -27.99
CA PHE A 347 -5.95 6.26 -27.55
C PHE A 347 -5.47 5.05 -28.33
N THR A 348 -6.13 4.67 -29.44
CA THR A 348 -5.64 3.58 -30.30
C THR A 348 -5.63 3.99 -31.76
N GLU A 349 -4.58 3.62 -32.46
CA GLU A 349 -4.45 3.74 -33.91
C GLU A 349 -4.09 2.35 -34.49
N ASN A 350 -4.83 1.88 -35.47
CA ASN A 350 -4.65 0.56 -36.09
C ASN A 350 -4.62 -0.62 -35.06
N GLY A 351 -5.36 -0.48 -33.95
CA GLY A 351 -5.41 -1.48 -32.89
C GLY A 351 -4.23 -1.45 -31.90
N VAL A 352 -3.33 -0.49 -32.04
CA VAL A 352 -2.19 -0.27 -31.14
C VAL A 352 -2.47 0.94 -30.25
N ILE A 353 -2.17 0.84 -28.95
CA ILE A 353 -2.26 1.94 -27.99
C ILE A 353 -1.07 2.89 -28.23
N HIS A 354 -1.31 4.18 -28.26
CA HIS A 354 -0.31 5.25 -28.45
C HIS A 354 -0.37 6.31 -27.34
#